data_a8ec2fceed9f9e7b333cbe765bcb2a0b
#
_entry.id   a8ec2fceed9f9e7b333cbe765bcb2a0b
#
_cell.length_a   1.000
_cell.length_b   1.000
_cell.length_c   1.000
_cell.angle_alpha   90.00
_cell.angle_beta   90.00
_cell.angle_gamma   90.00
#
_symmetry.space_group_name_H-M   'P 1'
#
loop_
_entity.id
_entity.type
_entity.pdbx_description
1 polymer ?
#
loop_
_entity_poly.entity_id
_entity_poly.type
_entity_poly.pdbx_seq_one_letter_code
_entity_poly.pdbx_strand_id
1 'polypeptide(L)'
;MNDTSATGNDYTLGHLALFTGLTDRTLRNYLASDILQGEKINGVWHFTPEQAQALIAHPTARAAILAKKNAIIYDFLLNAYKASNQCCLILDLPQADDQSTIEYFCDSINHGDFHDLQFSFDSISGMPRVILRGPSQQILALANGYHALTDR
;
A
#
# COMPACT_ATOMS: atom_id res chain seq x y z
N MET A 1 27.85 10.41 -9.91
CA MET A 1 27.28 10.10 -9.76
C MET A 1 26.27 9.94 -9.73
N ASN A 2 25.89 9.61 -9.95
CA ASN A 2 25.07 9.32 -10.02
C ASN A 2 24.11 9.13 -9.57
N ASP A 3 23.65 9.29 -9.42
CA ASP A 3 22.89 9.08 -8.91
C ASP A 3 21.92 8.53 -9.20
N THR A 4 21.75 8.16 -9.51
CA THR A 4 21.03 7.30 -9.85
C THR A 4 20.05 6.75 -9.14
N SER A 5 20.18 6.82 -8.28
CA SER A 5 19.42 6.28 -7.37
C SER A 5 18.04 6.59 -7.38
N ALA A 6 17.62 7.67 -7.59
CA ALA A 6 16.23 7.99 -7.61
C ALA A 6 15.59 7.43 -8.84
N THR A 7 15.63 6.15 -8.95
CA THR A 7 14.93 5.52 -10.06
C THR A 7 13.46 5.52 -9.74
N GLY A 8 12.62 5.38 -10.74
CA GLY A 8 11.20 5.31 -10.57
C GLY A 8 10.75 4.09 -9.78
N ASN A 9 11.68 3.21 -9.40
CA ASN A 9 11.35 1.97 -8.69
C ASN A 9 11.45 2.08 -7.17
N ASP A 10 11.97 3.21 -6.68
CA ASP A 10 12.11 3.38 -5.24
C ASP A 10 10.82 3.89 -4.62
N TYR A 11 10.57 3.45 -3.39
CA TYR A 11 9.42 3.89 -2.62
C TYR A 11 9.84 4.92 -1.59
N THR A 12 8.91 5.82 -1.27
CA THR A 12 9.08 6.79 -0.18
C THR A 12 8.46 6.25 1.10
N LEU A 13 8.71 6.94 2.21
CA LEU A 13 8.07 6.61 3.48
C LEU A 13 6.54 6.71 3.36
N GLY A 14 6.05 7.71 2.62
CA GLY A 14 4.62 7.86 2.36
C GLY A 14 4.02 6.69 1.60
N HIS A 15 4.75 6.15 0.64
CA HIS A 15 4.31 4.94 -0.07
C HIS A 15 4.17 3.77 0.90
N LEU A 16 5.18 3.56 1.75
CA LEU A 16 5.13 2.46 2.72
C LEU A 16 3.96 2.64 3.70
N ALA A 17 3.74 3.86 4.19
CA ALA A 17 2.61 4.13 5.07
C ALA A 17 1.29 3.82 4.38
N LEU A 18 1.17 4.21 3.11
CA LEU A 18 -0.06 4.01 2.36
C LEU A 18 -0.41 2.53 2.21
N PHE A 19 0.53 1.72 1.73
CA PHE A 19 0.15 0.34 1.43
C PHE A 19 0.25 -0.61 2.63
N THR A 20 1.00 -0.27 3.67
CA THR A 20 1.03 -1.11 4.88
C THR A 20 -0.06 -0.75 5.88
N GLY A 21 -0.56 0.47 5.80
CA GLY A 21 -1.48 1.00 6.82
C GLY A 21 -0.79 1.45 8.09
N LEU A 22 0.53 1.33 8.18
CA LEU A 22 1.28 1.76 9.36
C LEU A 22 1.49 3.27 9.34
N THR A 23 1.59 3.85 10.53
CA THR A 23 1.82 5.29 10.64
C THR A 23 3.27 5.63 10.33
N ASP A 24 3.49 6.88 9.97
CA ASP A 24 4.84 7.43 9.79
C ASP A 24 5.69 7.18 11.03
N ARG A 25 5.12 7.40 12.21
CA ARG A 25 5.81 7.19 13.47
C ARG A 25 6.27 5.74 13.64
N THR A 26 5.38 4.79 13.36
CA THR A 26 5.72 3.37 13.45
C THR A 26 6.85 3.02 12.50
N LEU A 27 6.77 3.51 11.26
CA LEU A 27 7.81 3.26 10.26
C LEU A 27 9.15 3.85 10.68
N ARG A 28 9.16 5.06 11.24
CA ARG A 28 10.39 5.67 11.76
C ARG A 28 10.95 4.89 12.94
N ASN A 29 10.09 4.36 13.80
CA ASN A 29 10.55 3.49 14.88
C ASN A 29 11.20 2.22 14.34
N TYR A 30 10.64 1.67 13.25
CA TYR A 30 11.22 0.49 12.60
C TYR A 30 12.57 0.81 11.97
N LEU A 31 12.75 2.01 11.43
CA LEU A 31 14.06 2.45 10.94
C LEU A 31 15.06 2.52 12.08
N ALA A 32 14.65 3.06 13.23
CA ALA A 32 15.53 3.20 14.38
C ALA A 32 15.96 1.85 14.96
N SER A 33 15.12 0.81 14.83
CA SER A 33 15.38 -0.52 15.37
C SER A 33 15.84 -1.54 14.33
N ASP A 34 16.18 -1.08 13.13
CA ASP A 34 16.65 -1.93 12.02
C ASP A 34 15.64 -2.97 11.52
N ILE A 35 14.38 -2.79 11.84
CA ILE A 35 13.30 -3.61 11.25
C ILE A 35 13.06 -3.20 9.82
N LEU A 36 13.18 -1.90 9.54
CA LEU A 36 13.06 -1.34 8.21
C LEU A 36 14.40 -0.73 7.80
N GLN A 37 14.87 -1.06 6.62
CA GLN A 37 16.10 -0.50 6.09
C GLN A 37 15.81 0.32 4.85
N GLY A 38 16.51 1.44 4.73
CA GLY A 38 16.37 2.34 3.60
C GLY A 38 17.55 3.27 3.54
N GLU A 39 17.52 4.19 2.58
CA GLU A 39 18.57 5.17 2.39
C GLU A 39 17.97 6.57 2.42
N LYS A 40 18.62 7.46 3.16
CA LYS A 40 18.18 8.85 3.24
C LYS A 40 18.98 9.67 2.23
N ILE A 41 18.30 10.21 1.23
CA ILE A 41 18.90 11.00 0.17
C ILE A 41 18.29 12.39 0.21
N ASN A 42 19.11 13.41 0.42
CA ASN A 42 18.67 14.80 0.50
C ASN A 42 17.52 15.01 1.49
N GLY A 43 17.61 14.32 2.64
CA GLY A 43 16.60 14.43 3.69
C GLY A 43 15.36 13.59 3.48
N VAL A 44 15.28 12.82 2.41
CA VAL A 44 14.12 12.00 2.07
C VAL A 44 14.51 10.53 2.10
N TRP A 45 13.69 9.71 2.76
CA TRP A 45 13.90 8.28 2.81
C TRP A 45 13.49 7.63 1.50
N HIS A 46 14.33 6.73 1.01
CA HIS A 46 14.09 5.92 -0.19
C HIS A 46 14.25 4.44 0.14
N PHE A 47 13.36 3.63 -0.39
CA PHE A 47 13.32 2.19 -0.13
C PHE A 47 13.25 1.46 -1.46
N THR A 48 14.08 0.44 -1.61
CA THR A 48 14.01 -0.43 -2.80
C THR A 48 12.82 -1.38 -2.67
N PRO A 49 12.36 -1.97 -3.77
CA PRO A 49 11.33 -3.01 -3.69
C PRO A 49 11.71 -4.15 -2.76
N GLU A 50 12.99 -4.55 -2.74
CA GLU A 50 13.47 -5.60 -1.86
C GLU A 50 13.37 -5.21 -0.39
N GLN A 51 13.67 -3.95 -0.07
CA GLN A 51 13.54 -3.44 1.30
C GLN A 51 12.09 -3.37 1.74
N ALA A 52 11.19 -2.99 0.84
CA ALA A 52 9.76 -2.99 1.12
C ALA A 52 9.24 -4.41 1.36
N GLN A 53 9.67 -5.37 0.55
CA GLN A 53 9.30 -6.77 0.73
C GLN A 53 9.82 -7.33 2.05
N ALA A 54 11.05 -6.98 2.42
CA ALA A 54 11.63 -7.41 3.69
C ALA A 54 10.83 -6.88 4.87
N LEU A 55 10.34 -5.64 4.79
CA LEU A 55 9.47 -5.07 5.83
C LEU A 55 8.18 -5.86 5.95
N ILE A 56 7.51 -6.10 4.83
CA ILE A 56 6.23 -6.82 4.82
C ILE A 56 6.39 -8.24 5.40
N ALA A 57 7.53 -8.87 5.15
CA ALA A 57 7.80 -10.23 5.62
C ALA A 57 8.35 -10.28 7.04
N HIS A 58 8.77 -9.16 7.61
CA HIS A 58 9.38 -9.14 8.95
C HIS A 58 8.33 -9.53 10.01
N PRO A 59 8.64 -10.47 10.92
CA PRO A 59 7.63 -10.96 11.87
C PRO A 59 6.95 -9.86 12.68
N THR A 60 7.70 -8.86 13.17
CA THR A 60 7.14 -7.77 13.95
C THR A 60 6.21 -6.90 13.10
N ALA A 61 6.66 -6.50 11.92
CA ALA A 61 5.87 -5.66 11.02
C ALA A 61 4.67 -6.43 10.48
N ARG A 62 4.84 -7.73 10.21
CA ARG A 62 3.79 -8.59 9.68
C ARG A 62 2.55 -8.58 10.57
N ALA A 63 2.75 -8.74 11.88
CA ALA A 63 1.62 -8.74 12.82
C ALA A 63 0.87 -7.40 12.80
N ALA A 64 1.62 -6.28 12.77
CA ALA A 64 1.03 -4.95 12.73
C ALA A 64 0.29 -4.68 11.42
N ILE A 65 0.86 -5.12 10.30
CA ILE A 65 0.22 -4.97 8.97
C ILE A 65 -1.07 -5.76 8.92
N LEU A 66 -1.06 -7.01 9.40
CA LEU A 66 -2.27 -7.84 9.44
C LEU A 66 -3.36 -7.21 10.30
N ALA A 67 -2.98 -6.64 11.45
CA ALA A 67 -3.95 -5.98 12.32
C ALA A 67 -4.60 -4.80 11.61
N LYS A 68 -3.81 -3.97 10.90
CA LYS A 68 -4.36 -2.84 10.16
C LYS A 68 -5.26 -3.30 9.01
N LYS A 69 -4.84 -4.32 8.29
CA LYS A 69 -5.60 -4.87 7.17
C LYS A 69 -6.94 -5.41 7.65
N ASN A 70 -6.92 -6.18 8.74
CA ASN A 70 -8.15 -6.72 9.31
C ASN A 70 -9.06 -5.61 9.82
N ALA A 71 -8.48 -4.55 10.40
CA ALA A 71 -9.27 -3.43 10.90
C ALA A 71 -10.03 -2.71 9.77
N ILE A 72 -9.44 -2.58 8.59
CA ILE A 72 -10.14 -1.98 7.46
C ILE A 72 -11.43 -2.73 7.17
N ILE A 73 -11.35 -4.06 7.14
CA ILE A 73 -12.50 -4.91 6.84
C ILE A 73 -13.50 -4.89 7.99
N TYR A 74 -13.04 -5.11 9.22
CA TYR A 74 -13.93 -5.20 10.38
C TYR A 74 -14.64 -3.87 10.65
N ASP A 75 -13.91 -2.75 10.56
CA ASP A 75 -14.52 -1.45 10.77
C ASP A 75 -15.60 -1.17 9.72
N PHE A 76 -15.36 -1.60 8.48
CA PHE A 76 -16.37 -1.47 7.44
C PHE A 76 -17.64 -2.26 7.77
N LEU A 77 -17.47 -3.50 8.23
CA LEU A 77 -18.59 -4.38 8.54
C LEU A 77 -19.34 -3.94 9.78
N LEU A 78 -18.60 -3.45 10.79
CA LEU A 78 -19.22 -3.07 12.07
C LEU A 78 -19.85 -1.69 12.04
N ASN A 79 -19.40 -0.81 11.16
CA ASN A 79 -19.97 0.54 11.07
C ASN A 79 -21.30 0.49 10.35
N ALA A 80 -22.37 0.46 11.13
CA ALA A 80 -23.73 0.33 10.60
C ALA A 80 -24.20 1.58 9.86
N TYR A 81 -23.66 2.74 10.18
CA TYR A 81 -24.07 3.99 9.55
C TYR A 81 -23.02 4.43 8.52
N LYS A 82 -23.50 4.67 7.31
CA LYS A 82 -22.65 5.18 6.23
C LYS A 82 -23.40 6.32 5.54
N ALA A 83 -22.76 7.49 5.49
CA ALA A 83 -23.37 8.69 4.94
C ALA A 83 -23.53 8.66 3.42
N SER A 84 -22.77 7.81 2.74
CA SER A 84 -22.82 7.68 1.29
C SER A 84 -22.59 6.23 0.90
N ASN A 85 -22.70 5.94 -0.38
CA ASN A 85 -22.43 4.59 -0.88
C ASN A 85 -20.95 4.26 -0.66
N GLN A 86 -20.70 3.19 0.06
CA GLN A 86 -19.38 2.75 0.44
C GLN A 86 -19.16 1.32 -0.03
N CYS A 87 -17.92 0.97 -0.30
CA CYS A 87 -17.58 -0.42 -0.52
C CYS A 87 -16.22 -0.77 0.07
N CYS A 88 -16.04 -2.04 0.35
CA CYS A 88 -14.77 -2.62 0.74
C CYS A 88 -14.48 -3.74 -0.24
N LEU A 89 -13.40 -3.62 -0.99
CA LEU A 89 -13.08 -4.53 -2.07
C LEU A 89 -11.75 -5.21 -1.78
N ILE A 90 -11.72 -6.53 -1.95
CA ILE A 90 -10.50 -7.31 -1.83
C ILE A 90 -10.19 -7.90 -3.21
N LEU A 91 -9.00 -7.59 -3.72
CA LEU A 91 -8.56 -8.11 -5.01
C LEU A 91 -7.36 -9.03 -4.78
N ASP A 92 -7.48 -10.27 -5.23
CA ASP A 92 -6.34 -11.18 -5.32
C ASP A 92 -5.92 -11.26 -6.78
N LEU A 93 -4.64 -11.01 -7.05
CA LEU A 93 -4.13 -10.81 -8.40
C LEU A 93 -3.04 -11.83 -8.69
N PRO A 94 -3.39 -13.12 -8.92
CA PRO A 94 -2.40 -14.19 -9.01
C PRO A 94 -1.44 -14.08 -10.19
N GLN A 95 -1.79 -13.30 -11.21
CA GLN A 95 -0.92 -13.14 -12.39
C GLN A 95 -0.18 -11.81 -12.42
N ALA A 96 -0.33 -11.00 -11.38
CA ALA A 96 0.35 -9.73 -11.27
C ALA A 96 1.63 -9.86 -10.46
N ASP A 97 2.55 -8.90 -10.62
CA ASP A 97 3.70 -8.82 -9.74
C ASP A 97 3.46 -7.74 -8.67
N ASP A 98 4.17 -7.88 -7.55
CA ASP A 98 3.97 -6.98 -6.41
C ASP A 98 4.33 -5.54 -6.75
N GLN A 99 5.44 -5.34 -7.47
CA GLN A 99 5.96 -4.00 -7.71
C GLN A 99 5.01 -3.18 -8.59
N SER A 100 4.58 -3.72 -9.72
CA SER A 100 3.69 -2.98 -10.61
C SER A 100 2.32 -2.75 -9.98
N THR A 101 1.86 -3.68 -9.14
CA THR A 101 0.61 -3.52 -8.40
C THR A 101 0.71 -2.36 -7.41
N ILE A 102 1.76 -2.34 -6.61
CA ILE A 102 1.99 -1.27 -5.64
C ILE A 102 2.09 0.08 -6.37
N GLU A 103 2.86 0.13 -7.46
CA GLU A 103 3.06 1.36 -8.22
C GLU A 103 1.74 1.91 -8.74
N TYR A 104 0.92 1.05 -9.36
CA TYR A 104 -0.35 1.51 -9.91
C TYR A 104 -1.22 2.14 -8.81
N PHE A 105 -1.44 1.40 -7.72
CA PHE A 105 -2.37 1.87 -6.70
C PHE A 105 -1.83 3.07 -5.93
N CYS A 106 -0.55 3.07 -5.58
CA CYS A 106 0.03 4.21 -4.87
C CYS A 106 0.02 5.47 -5.73
N ASP A 107 0.42 5.35 -7.00
CA ASP A 107 0.45 6.51 -7.88
C ASP A 107 -0.95 7.03 -8.16
N SER A 108 -1.90 6.13 -8.41
CA SER A 108 -3.28 6.51 -8.69
C SER A 108 -3.92 7.22 -7.49
N ILE A 109 -3.69 6.70 -6.28
CA ILE A 109 -4.25 7.29 -5.07
C ILE A 109 -3.60 8.65 -4.78
N ASN A 110 -2.28 8.75 -4.91
CA ASN A 110 -1.55 9.98 -4.59
C ASN A 110 -1.80 11.10 -5.61
N HIS A 111 -2.02 10.76 -6.89
CA HIS A 111 -2.21 11.74 -7.94
C HIS A 111 -3.66 11.89 -8.37
N GLY A 112 -4.55 11.07 -7.83
CA GLY A 112 -5.96 11.12 -8.15
C GLY A 112 -6.73 11.99 -7.16
N ASP A 113 -8.00 12.14 -7.48
CA ASP A 113 -8.91 12.95 -6.66
C ASP A 113 -9.69 12.01 -5.72
N PHE A 114 -8.95 11.25 -4.92
CA PHE A 114 -9.54 10.26 -4.01
C PHE A 114 -9.51 10.80 -2.58
N HIS A 115 -10.68 10.81 -1.95
CA HIS A 115 -10.87 11.28 -0.59
C HIS A 115 -11.49 10.17 0.25
N ASP A 116 -11.03 10.06 1.50
CA ASP A 116 -11.57 9.08 2.46
C ASP A 116 -11.39 7.64 2.00
N LEU A 117 -10.36 7.39 1.22
CA LEU A 117 -10.05 6.06 0.72
C LEU A 117 -8.97 5.42 1.57
N GLN A 118 -9.20 4.18 1.98
CA GLN A 118 -8.19 3.39 2.67
C GLN A 118 -7.69 2.28 1.76
N PHE A 119 -6.39 2.06 1.80
CA PHE A 119 -5.71 1.11 0.93
C PHE A 119 -4.77 0.26 1.77
N SER A 120 -4.71 -1.03 1.47
CA SER A 120 -3.73 -1.92 2.05
C SER A 120 -3.24 -2.89 0.98
N PHE A 121 -1.96 -3.18 1.01
CA PHE A 121 -1.33 -4.14 0.11
C PHE A 121 -0.71 -5.26 0.93
N ASP A 122 -0.79 -6.48 0.39
CA ASP A 122 -0.12 -7.63 0.97
C ASP A 122 0.34 -8.54 -0.16
N SER A 123 1.30 -9.38 0.14
CA SER A 123 1.77 -10.40 -0.79
C SER A 123 1.58 -11.76 -0.11
N ILE A 124 0.69 -12.56 -0.66
CA ILE A 124 0.37 -13.88 -0.13
C ILE A 124 0.99 -14.91 -1.06
N SER A 125 2.09 -15.53 -0.61
CA SER A 125 2.81 -16.52 -1.42
C SER A 125 3.16 -16.00 -2.81
N GLY A 126 3.60 -14.75 -2.86
CA GLY A 126 3.96 -14.08 -4.12
C GLY A 126 2.79 -13.53 -4.90
N MET A 127 1.57 -13.68 -4.40
CA MET A 127 0.37 -13.15 -5.04
C MET A 127 -0.03 -11.82 -4.40
N PRO A 128 -0.12 -10.74 -5.19
CA PRO A 128 -0.58 -9.47 -4.65
C PRO A 128 -2.03 -9.53 -4.20
N ARG A 129 -2.28 -8.98 -3.02
CA ARG A 129 -3.63 -8.78 -2.50
C ARG A 129 -3.81 -7.31 -2.16
N VAL A 130 -4.86 -6.72 -2.68
CA VAL A 130 -5.17 -5.30 -2.47
C VAL A 130 -6.51 -5.20 -1.77
N ILE A 131 -6.56 -4.38 -0.72
CA ILE A 131 -7.80 -4.07 -0.01
C ILE A 131 -8.05 -2.59 -0.17
N LEU A 132 -9.24 -2.24 -0.66
CA LEU A 132 -9.66 -0.87 -0.88
C LEU A 132 -10.97 -0.64 -0.16
N ARG A 133 -11.08 0.47 0.55
CA ARG A 133 -12.29 0.84 1.27
C ARG A 133 -12.54 2.33 1.10
N GLY A 134 -13.77 2.70 0.82
CA GLY A 134 -14.13 4.10 0.68
C GLY A 134 -15.36 4.28 -0.16
N PRO A 135 -15.58 5.50 -0.66
CA PRO A 135 -16.72 5.77 -1.54
C PRO A 135 -16.73 4.83 -2.74
N SER A 136 -17.89 4.20 -3.01
CA SER A 136 -17.95 3.12 -3.98
C SER A 136 -17.54 3.56 -5.38
N GLN A 137 -17.89 4.79 -5.78
CA GLN A 137 -17.50 5.29 -7.11
C GLN A 137 -15.99 5.38 -7.25
N GLN A 138 -15.29 5.82 -6.20
CA GLN A 138 -13.84 5.92 -6.22
C GLN A 138 -13.19 4.55 -6.27
N ILE A 139 -13.68 3.62 -5.45
CA ILE A 139 -13.15 2.26 -5.41
C ILE A 139 -13.31 1.58 -6.75
N LEU A 140 -14.51 1.68 -7.35
CA LEU A 140 -14.77 1.05 -8.63
C LEU A 140 -13.97 1.69 -9.76
N ALA A 141 -13.80 3.01 -9.75
CA ALA A 141 -12.99 3.68 -10.74
C ALA A 141 -11.53 3.22 -10.68
N LEU A 142 -11.01 3.09 -9.46
CA LEU A 142 -9.63 2.66 -9.25
C LEU A 142 -9.42 1.22 -9.71
N ALA A 143 -10.33 0.32 -9.34
CA ALA A 143 -10.27 -1.08 -9.73
C ALA A 143 -10.43 -1.26 -11.24
N ASN A 144 -11.38 -0.55 -11.84
CA ASN A 144 -11.60 -0.62 -13.28
C ASN A 144 -10.41 -0.07 -14.06
N GLY A 145 -9.78 1.00 -13.56
CA GLY A 145 -8.58 1.55 -14.17
C GLY A 145 -7.43 0.56 -14.18
N TYR A 146 -7.28 -0.19 -13.10
CA TYR A 146 -6.26 -1.24 -13.03
C TYR A 146 -6.50 -2.31 -14.10
N HIS A 147 -7.73 -2.82 -14.19
CA HIS A 147 -8.05 -3.86 -15.16
C HIS A 147 -7.92 -3.37 -16.59
N ALA A 148 -8.25 -2.11 -16.85
CA ALA A 148 -8.10 -1.54 -18.18
C ALA A 148 -6.64 -1.53 -18.65
N LEU A 149 -5.69 -1.37 -17.71
CA LEU A 149 -4.28 -1.38 -18.03
C LEU A 149 -3.73 -2.80 -18.20
N THR A 150 -4.27 -3.77 -17.49
CA THR A 150 -3.69 -5.13 -17.45
C THR A 150 -4.37 -6.11 -18.38
N ASP A 151 -5.58 -5.82 -18.84
CA ASP A 151 -6.34 -6.71 -19.73
C ASP A 151 -6.03 -6.43 -21.21
N ARG A 152 -4.76 -6.26 -21.53
CA ARG A 152 -4.37 -6.01 -22.92
C ARG A 152 -3.80 -7.24 -23.58
#